data_0bbdb1568379f5767d6db4813899f742
#
_entry.id   0bbdb1568379f5767d6db4813899f742
#
_cell.length_a   1.000
_cell.length_b   1.000
_cell.length_c   1.000
_cell.angle_alpha   90.00
_cell.angle_beta   90.00
_cell.angle_gamma   90.00
#
_symmetry.space_group_name_H-M   'P 1'
#
loop_
_entity.id
_entity.type
_entity.pdbx_description
1 polymer ?
#
loop_
_entity_poly.entity_id
_entity_poly.type
_entity_poly.pdbx_seq_one_letter_code
_entity_poly.pdbx_strand_id
1 'polypeptide(L)' 'MIKKGDIVVCTDNKTYESYLTLNKLYEVTQFSRLQSGFETYDDYVTIINDDGKEYSYINNRFLLINEWREKRLKEIGI' A
#
# COMPACT_ATOMS: atom_id res chain seq x y z
N MET A 1 7.95 -5.11 6.63
CA MET A 1 8.28 -3.88 5.89
C MET A 1 8.07 -4.08 4.40
N ILE A 2 7.40 -3.14 3.74
CA ILE A 2 7.11 -3.24 2.30
C ILE A 2 8.38 -2.96 1.49
N LYS A 3 8.61 -3.76 0.45
CA LYS A 3 9.75 -3.59 -0.44
C LYS A 3 9.37 -3.93 -1.88
N LYS A 4 10.22 -3.58 -2.83
CA LYS A 4 10.03 -3.90 -4.24
C LYS A 4 9.79 -5.40 -4.42
N GLY A 5 8.77 -5.73 -5.21
CA GLY A 5 8.37 -7.10 -5.49
C GLY A 5 7.33 -7.67 -4.54
N ASP A 6 7.07 -6.99 -3.43
CA ASP A 6 6.03 -7.43 -2.50
C ASP A 6 4.64 -7.20 -3.07
N ILE A 7 3.69 -8.03 -2.65
CA ILE A 7 2.28 -7.83 -2.95
C ILE A 7 1.62 -7.15 -1.78
N VAL A 8 0.91 -6.08 -2.05
CA VAL A 8 0.18 -5.30 -1.04
C VAL A 8 -1.30 -5.23 -1.38
N VAL A 9 -2.11 -5.00 -0.36
CA VAL A 9 -3.55 -4.83 -0.50
C VAL A 9 -3.90 -3.39 -0.16
N CYS A 10 -4.70 -2.75 -1.00
CA CYS A 10 -5.17 -1.39 -0.73
C CYS A 10 -6.22 -1.42 0.39
N THR A 11 -5.96 -0.71 1.47
CA THR A 11 -6.85 -0.62 2.63
C THR A 11 -7.49 0.76 2.79
N ASP A 12 -6.99 1.76 2.05
CA ASP A 12 -7.50 3.12 2.08
C ASP A 12 -7.31 3.75 0.71
N ASN A 13 -8.42 4.02 0.03
CA ASN A 13 -8.39 4.67 -1.29
C ASN A 13 -9.01 6.08 -1.28
N LYS A 14 -9.18 6.69 -0.11
CA LYS A 14 -9.69 8.06 0.00
C LYS A 14 -8.91 8.99 -0.91
N THR A 15 -9.62 9.85 -1.65
CA THR A 15 -9.07 10.81 -2.61
C THR A 15 -8.60 10.16 -3.92
N TYR A 16 -8.36 8.85 -3.94
CA TYR A 16 -7.83 8.12 -5.09
C TYR A 16 -8.73 7.00 -5.57
N GLU A 17 -10.04 7.12 -5.37
CA GLU A 17 -11.02 6.07 -5.70
C GLU A 17 -11.00 5.69 -7.18
N SER A 18 -10.60 6.63 -8.06
CA SER A 18 -10.48 6.35 -9.50
C SER A 18 -9.23 5.57 -9.86
N TYR A 19 -8.25 5.50 -8.95
CA TYR A 19 -6.95 4.90 -9.22
C TYR A 19 -6.64 3.70 -8.34
N LEU A 20 -7.31 3.58 -7.19
CA LEU A 20 -7.10 2.50 -6.24
C LEU A 20 -8.43 1.87 -5.88
N THR A 21 -8.47 0.55 -5.86
CA THR A 21 -9.64 -0.22 -5.45
C THR A 21 -9.38 -0.85 -4.09
N LEU A 22 -10.30 -0.66 -3.14
CA LEU A 22 -10.19 -1.28 -1.82
C LEU A 22 -10.13 -2.79 -1.94
N ASN A 23 -9.27 -3.41 -1.14
CA ASN A 23 -9.06 -4.85 -1.06
C ASN A 23 -8.47 -5.49 -2.33
N LYS A 24 -8.04 -4.67 -3.28
CA LYS A 24 -7.37 -5.15 -4.49
C LYS A 24 -5.88 -5.34 -4.22
N LEU A 25 -5.28 -6.32 -4.88
CA LEU A 25 -3.85 -6.62 -4.79
C LEU A 25 -3.07 -5.77 -5.80
N TYR A 26 -1.91 -5.27 -5.36
CA TYR A 26 -0.99 -4.53 -6.22
C TYR A 26 0.43 -5.01 -5.97
N GLU A 27 1.25 -5.04 -7.02
CA GLU A 27 2.66 -5.35 -6.88
C GLU A 27 3.46 -4.06 -6.68
N VAL A 28 4.35 -4.07 -5.69
CA VAL A 28 5.22 -2.92 -5.41
C VAL A 28 6.35 -2.89 -6.42
N THR A 29 6.43 -1.80 -7.20
CA THR A 29 7.50 -1.61 -8.17
C THR A 29 8.69 -0.86 -7.58
N GLN A 30 8.45 -0.07 -6.53
CA GLN A 30 9.50 0.68 -5.84
C GLN A 30 9.04 1.08 -4.45
N PHE A 31 9.97 1.16 -3.51
CA PHE A 31 9.73 1.67 -2.16
C PHE A 31 10.72 2.80 -1.90
N SER A 32 10.22 3.93 -1.37
CA SER A 32 11.04 5.10 -1.08
C SER A 32 10.73 5.64 0.31
N ARG A 33 11.76 6.13 0.98
CA ARG A 33 11.62 6.86 2.24
C ARG A 33 12.13 8.27 2.03
N LEU A 34 11.25 9.26 2.22
CA LEU A 34 11.58 10.66 2.00
C LEU A 34 11.46 11.43 3.32
N GLN A 35 12.40 12.33 3.55
CA GLN A 35 12.36 13.20 4.72
C GLN A 35 11.24 14.22 4.53
N SER A 36 10.28 14.24 5.47
CA SER A 36 9.13 15.13 5.44
C SER A 36 9.24 16.29 6.42
N GLY A 37 10.29 16.29 7.26
CA GLY A 37 10.54 17.33 8.24
C GLY A 37 11.82 17.03 9.00
N PHE A 38 12.09 17.79 10.06
CA PHE A 38 13.25 17.54 10.89
C PHE A 38 13.05 16.23 11.68
N GLU A 39 13.89 15.24 11.40
CA GLU A 39 13.84 13.91 12.02
C GLU A 39 12.55 13.12 11.74
N THR A 40 11.78 13.52 10.72
CA THR A 40 10.58 12.78 10.33
C THR A 40 10.70 12.32 8.88
N TYR A 41 10.17 11.12 8.60
CA TYR A 41 10.24 10.51 7.27
C TYR A 41 8.89 9.91 6.91
N ASP A 42 8.53 9.99 5.63
CA ASP A 42 7.36 9.32 5.07
C ASP A 42 7.83 8.23 4.13
N ASP A 43 7.18 7.07 4.23
CA ASP A 43 7.43 5.95 3.34
C ASP A 43 6.41 5.95 2.23
N TYR A 44 6.89 5.81 0.99
CA TYR A 44 6.07 5.80 -0.22
C TYR A 44 6.20 4.46 -0.92
N VAL A 45 5.08 3.94 -1.35
CA VAL A 45 4.98 2.69 -2.10
C VAL A 45 4.57 3.03 -3.52
N THR A 46 5.36 2.60 -4.49
CA THR A 46 5.05 2.79 -5.90
C THR A 46 4.45 1.50 -6.45
N ILE A 47 3.30 1.64 -7.10
CA ILE A 47 2.57 0.52 -7.70
C ILE A 47 2.10 0.91 -9.09
N ILE A 48 1.62 -0.08 -9.86
CA ILE A 48 0.85 0.19 -11.07
C ILE A 48 -0.60 0.31 -10.63
N ASN A 49 -1.17 1.50 -10.76
CA ASN A 49 -2.53 1.77 -10.31
C ASN A 49 -3.58 1.24 -11.30
N ASP A 50 -4.87 1.45 -11.00
CA ASP A 50 -5.97 0.96 -11.84
C ASP A 50 -6.00 1.61 -13.23
N ASP A 51 -5.34 2.74 -13.38
CA ASP A 51 -5.21 3.44 -14.67
C ASP A 51 -4.01 2.91 -15.48
N GLY A 52 -3.29 1.92 -14.96
CA GLY A 52 -2.13 1.34 -15.61
C GLY A 52 -0.87 2.17 -15.52
N LYS A 53 -0.84 3.17 -14.65
CA LYS A 53 0.30 4.06 -14.48
C LYS A 53 1.04 3.76 -13.19
N GLU A 54 2.36 3.90 -13.23
CA GLU A 54 3.19 3.80 -12.04
C GLU A 54 3.06 5.09 -11.23
N TYR A 55 2.66 4.95 -9.97
CA TYR A 55 2.42 6.08 -9.09
C TYR A 55 2.76 5.73 -7.65
N SER A 56 3.21 6.73 -6.88
CA SER A 56 3.62 6.55 -5.49
C SER A 56 2.55 7.06 -4.53
N TYR A 57 2.27 6.26 -3.51
CA TYR A 57 1.30 6.59 -2.45
C TYR A 57 1.94 6.40 -1.08
N ILE A 58 1.43 7.09 -0.06
CA ILE A 58 1.88 6.89 1.31
C ILE A 58 1.58 5.45 1.72
N ASN A 59 2.54 4.79 2.39
CA ASN A 59 2.48 3.36 2.67
C ASN A 59 1.32 2.96 3.57
N ASN A 60 0.75 3.88 4.36
CA ASN A 60 -0.36 3.56 5.25
C ASN A 60 -1.66 3.23 4.52
N ARG A 61 -1.71 3.42 3.20
CA ARG A 61 -2.85 3.02 2.36
C ARG A 61 -2.83 1.53 2.04
N PHE A 62 -1.75 0.84 2.38
CA PHE A 62 -1.53 -0.56 2.00
C PHE A 62 -1.09 -1.39 3.20
N LEU A 63 -1.43 -2.69 3.14
CA LEU A 63 -0.86 -3.70 4.02
C LEU A 63 -0.18 -4.75 3.16
N LEU A 64 0.90 -5.35 3.68
CA LEU A 64 1.44 -6.56 3.08
C LEU A 64 0.35 -7.63 3.05
N ILE A 65 0.32 -8.44 2.00
CA ILE A 65 -0.73 -9.44 1.84
C ILE A 65 -0.82 -10.38 3.03
N ASN A 66 0.31 -10.74 3.63
CA ASN A 66 0.34 -11.61 4.80
C ASN A 66 -0.30 -10.95 6.02
N GLU A 67 -0.01 -9.67 6.25
CA GLU A 67 -0.60 -8.91 7.35
C GLU A 67 -2.11 -8.74 7.15
N TRP A 68 -2.54 -8.49 5.93
CA TRP A 68 -3.95 -8.36 5.59
C TRP A 68 -4.71 -9.66 5.84
N ARG A 69 -4.12 -10.80 5.46
CA ARG A 69 -4.72 -12.11 5.70
C ARG A 69 -4.87 -12.41 7.19
N GLU A 70 -3.86 -12.11 7.99
CA GLU A 70 -3.92 -12.28 9.44
C GLU A 70 -5.01 -11.43 10.05
N LYS A 71 -5.13 -10.17 9.62
CA LYS A 71 -6.17 -9.27 10.08
C LYS A 71 -7.55 -9.81 9.76
N ARG A 72 -7.75 -10.33 8.56
CA ARG A 72 -9.03 -10.91 8.13
C ARG A 72 -9.39 -12.14 8.97
N LEU A 73 -8.43 -13.00 9.25
CA LEU A 73 -8.66 -14.17 10.09
C LEU A 73 -9.10 -13.78 11.50
N LYS A 74 -8.51 -12.76 12.08
CA LYS A 74 -8.90 -12.23 13.39
C LYS A 74 -10.31 -11.66 13.36
N GLU A 75 -10.69 -10.96 12.30
CA GLU A 75 -12.01 -10.36 12.15
C GLU A 75 -13.12 -11.40 12.10
N ILE A 76 -12.85 -12.58 11.55
CA ILE A 76 -13.86 -13.66 11.45
C ILE A 76 -13.79 -14.64 12.63
N GLY A 77 -12.99 -14.33 13.65
CA GLY A 77 -12.96 -15.09 14.89
C GLY A 77 -12.22 -16.41 14.84
N ILE A 78 -11.30 -16.57 13.91
CA ILE A 78 -10.49 -17.78 13.78
C ILE A 78 -9.12 -17.58 14.40
#